data_53af31e9e5546c3592bbb39c6892f336
#
_entry.id   53af31e9e5546c3592bbb39c6892f336
#
_cell.length_a   1.000
_cell.length_b   1.000
_cell.length_c   1.000
_cell.angle_alpha   90.00
_cell.angle_beta   90.00
_cell.angle_gamma   90.00
#
_symmetry.space_group_name_H-M   'P 1'
#
loop_
_entity.id
_entity.type
_entity.pdbx_description
1 polymer ?
#
loop_
_entity_poly.entity_id
_entity_poly.type
_entity_poly.pdbx_seq_one_letter_code
_entity_poly.pdbx_strand_id
1 'polypeptide(L)'
;MDYLRFIKLSVITFIFVYGCKSPVAPKEVDEFALFTATEIFDSVSGSYKLIPSVDRLISIPKKQSLEEKLKDLLDTVSKNNFKNLKIEIISVEEIQPGYKSLKVNLKENPGFIIPDSIGNYRSWYEHFQGSMGGDQTTIVLIESILQREYSGDWIDEVEFYYQGEKIGEWDHVFLTGKIKRE
;
A
#
# COMPACT_ATOMS: atom_id res chain seq x y z
N MET A 1 84.34 7.25 -36.30
CA MET A 1 83.92 6.10 -35.51
C MET A 1 82.66 6.51 -34.78
N ASP A 2 81.51 6.33 -35.49
CA ASP A 2 80.21 6.84 -35.03
C ASP A 2 79.37 5.72 -34.51
N TYR A 3 79.01 5.81 -33.23
CA TYR A 3 78.07 4.89 -32.60
C TYR A 3 76.66 5.44 -32.69
N LEU A 4 75.88 4.96 -33.65
CA LEU A 4 74.42 5.19 -33.70
C LEU A 4 73.75 4.30 -32.62
N ARG A 5 73.19 4.93 -31.61
CA ARG A 5 72.33 4.29 -30.62
C ARG A 5 70.90 4.26 -31.13
N PHE A 6 70.38 3.10 -31.50
CA PHE A 6 68.96 2.86 -31.77
C PHE A 6 68.17 2.89 -30.46
N ILE A 7 67.34 3.91 -30.32
CA ILE A 7 66.32 3.95 -29.28
C ILE A 7 65.09 3.19 -29.80
N LYS A 8 64.81 2.01 -29.22
CA LYS A 8 63.54 1.30 -29.47
C LYS A 8 62.44 2.00 -28.69
N LEU A 9 61.55 2.71 -29.37
CA LEU A 9 60.34 3.32 -28.80
C LEU A 9 59.29 2.21 -28.68
N SER A 10 59.06 1.75 -27.43
CA SER A 10 58.01 0.76 -27.18
C SER A 10 56.68 1.47 -26.96
N VAL A 11 55.83 1.40 -27.96
CA VAL A 11 54.45 1.94 -27.87
C VAL A 11 53.61 0.98 -27.07
N ILE A 12 53.31 1.32 -25.83
CA ILE A 12 52.38 0.58 -24.99
C ILE A 12 50.95 1.05 -25.34
N THR A 13 50.24 0.25 -26.12
CA THR A 13 48.84 0.51 -26.43
C THR A 13 47.97 0.13 -25.24
N PHE A 14 47.48 1.12 -24.49
CA PHE A 14 46.49 0.92 -23.46
C PHE A 14 45.12 0.65 -24.13
N ILE A 15 44.68 -0.58 -24.13
CA ILE A 15 43.31 -0.95 -24.53
C ILE A 15 42.40 -0.64 -23.34
N PHE A 16 41.71 0.53 -23.39
CA PHE A 16 40.60 0.79 -22.48
C PHE A 16 39.42 -0.09 -22.85
N VAL A 17 39.22 -1.17 -22.12
CA VAL A 17 37.99 -1.95 -22.17
C VAL A 17 36.90 -1.15 -21.45
N TYR A 18 36.17 -0.33 -22.20
CA TYR A 18 34.93 0.26 -21.70
C TYR A 18 33.93 -0.88 -21.52
N GLY A 19 33.78 -1.34 -20.27
CA GLY A 19 32.69 -2.22 -19.91
C GLY A 19 31.36 -1.49 -20.11
N CYS A 20 30.70 -1.72 -21.23
CA CYS A 20 29.30 -1.34 -21.41
C CYS A 20 28.48 -2.05 -20.36
N LYS A 21 28.15 -1.35 -19.27
CA LYS A 21 27.02 -1.74 -18.43
C LYS A 21 25.80 -1.63 -19.33
N SER A 22 25.23 -2.77 -19.73
CA SER A 22 23.93 -2.79 -20.41
C SER A 22 22.96 -1.93 -19.58
N PRO A 23 22.23 -0.99 -20.18
CA PRO A 23 21.21 -0.24 -19.46
C PRO A 23 20.22 -1.27 -18.91
N VAL A 24 20.09 -1.33 -17.58
CA VAL A 24 19.03 -2.12 -16.95
C VAL A 24 17.74 -1.53 -17.47
N ALA A 25 16.95 -2.32 -18.20
CA ALA A 25 15.66 -1.89 -18.68
C ALA A 25 14.86 -1.37 -17.49
N PRO A 26 14.17 -0.22 -17.61
CA PRO A 26 13.38 0.32 -16.52
C PRO A 26 12.40 -0.75 -16.07
N LYS A 27 12.38 -1.04 -14.77
CA LYS A 27 11.46 -2.01 -14.20
C LYS A 27 10.07 -1.44 -14.37
N GLU A 28 9.23 -2.07 -15.19
CA GLU A 28 7.84 -1.65 -15.37
C GLU A 28 7.05 -1.97 -14.10
N VAL A 29 6.84 -0.96 -13.28
CA VAL A 29 6.08 -1.04 -12.03
C VAL A 29 5.02 0.06 -12.00
N ASP A 30 3.92 -0.23 -11.31
CA ASP A 30 2.99 0.77 -10.84
C ASP A 30 3.37 1.13 -9.40
N GLU A 31 3.20 2.39 -9.03
CA GLU A 31 3.43 2.88 -7.66
C GLU A 31 2.10 3.08 -6.95
N PHE A 32 2.01 2.55 -5.75
CA PHE A 32 0.84 2.65 -4.87
C PHE A 32 1.24 3.30 -3.55
N ALA A 33 0.39 4.20 -3.06
CA ALA A 33 0.62 4.86 -1.78
C ALA A 33 0.09 4.00 -0.62
N LEU A 34 0.90 3.80 0.41
CA LEU A 34 0.42 3.38 1.71
C LEU A 34 0.15 4.63 2.54
N PHE A 35 -1.03 4.70 3.11
CA PHE A 35 -1.46 5.84 3.88
C PHE A 35 -1.34 5.59 5.38
N THR A 36 -1.11 6.68 6.11
CA THR A 36 -1.27 6.79 7.55
C THR A 36 -2.20 7.96 7.86
N ALA A 37 -2.60 8.10 9.11
CA ALA A 37 -3.34 9.25 9.58
C ALA A 37 -2.39 10.21 10.32
N THR A 38 -2.44 11.48 9.96
CA THR A 38 -1.68 12.56 10.62
C THR A 38 -2.63 13.48 11.34
N GLU A 39 -2.32 13.77 12.60
CA GLU A 39 -3.09 14.72 13.39
C GLU A 39 -2.72 16.16 13.00
N ILE A 40 -3.73 16.97 12.74
CA ILE A 40 -3.58 18.40 12.49
C ILE A 40 -4.52 19.19 13.40
N PHE A 41 -4.08 20.39 13.81
CA PHE A 41 -4.94 21.32 14.50
C PHE A 41 -5.80 22.11 13.50
N ASP A 42 -7.10 21.99 13.62
CA ASP A 42 -8.05 22.76 12.83
C ASP A 42 -8.39 24.07 13.59
N SER A 43 -7.83 25.18 13.13
CA SER A 43 -8.04 26.49 13.75
C SER A 43 -9.48 27.01 13.65
N VAL A 44 -10.29 26.45 12.73
CA VAL A 44 -11.69 26.86 12.55
C VAL A 44 -12.57 26.22 13.62
N SER A 45 -12.39 24.90 13.84
CA SER A 45 -13.13 24.18 14.87
C SER A 45 -12.49 24.27 16.26
N GLY A 46 -11.21 24.69 16.35
CA GLY A 46 -10.43 24.70 17.59
C GLY A 46 -10.09 23.32 18.12
N SER A 47 -10.12 22.30 17.28
CA SER A 47 -9.91 20.90 17.64
C SER A 47 -8.85 20.23 16.75
N TYR A 48 -8.32 19.10 17.23
CA TYR A 48 -7.49 18.24 16.40
C TYR A 48 -8.36 17.32 15.56
N LYS A 49 -7.91 17.05 14.33
CA LYS A 49 -8.51 16.06 13.44
C LYS A 49 -7.44 15.24 12.74
N LEU A 50 -7.77 14.00 12.42
CA LEU A 50 -6.93 13.14 11.58
C LEU A 50 -7.20 13.40 10.10
N ILE A 51 -6.12 13.49 9.34
CA ILE A 51 -6.18 13.56 7.88
C ILE A 51 -5.30 12.44 7.26
N PRO A 52 -5.65 11.96 6.06
CA PRO A 52 -4.80 11.02 5.35
C PRO A 52 -3.47 11.68 4.96
N SER A 53 -2.39 10.94 5.11
CA SER A 53 -1.07 11.32 4.62
C SER A 53 -0.35 10.09 4.07
N VAL A 54 0.46 10.28 3.03
CA VAL A 54 1.25 9.19 2.45
C VAL A 54 2.39 8.84 3.40
N ASP A 55 2.43 7.59 3.89
CA ASP A 55 3.55 7.06 4.67
C ASP A 55 4.72 6.68 3.73
N ARG A 56 4.41 5.91 2.68
CA ARG A 56 5.41 5.49 1.69
C ARG A 56 4.76 5.07 0.39
N LEU A 57 5.59 4.97 -0.65
CA LEU A 57 5.21 4.34 -1.92
C LEU A 57 5.71 2.90 -1.94
N ILE A 58 4.93 2.01 -2.57
CA ILE A 58 5.32 0.64 -2.88
C ILE A 58 5.25 0.42 -4.38
N SER A 59 6.17 -0.40 -4.91
CA SER A 59 6.20 -0.73 -6.34
C SER A 59 5.65 -2.13 -6.56
N ILE A 60 4.64 -2.26 -7.39
CA ILE A 60 4.03 -3.53 -7.79
C ILE A 60 4.28 -3.73 -9.30
N PRO A 61 4.65 -4.94 -9.78
CA PRO A 61 4.88 -5.18 -11.21
C PRO A 61 3.66 -4.82 -12.06
N LYS A 62 3.85 -3.97 -13.07
CA LYS A 62 2.77 -3.49 -13.95
C LYS A 62 2.03 -4.59 -14.68
N LYS A 63 2.73 -5.70 -14.98
CA LYS A 63 2.18 -6.86 -15.68
C LYS A 63 1.23 -7.74 -14.86
N GLN A 64 1.14 -7.53 -13.55
CA GLN A 64 0.20 -8.27 -12.70
C GLN A 64 -1.24 -7.90 -13.04
N SER A 65 -2.14 -8.88 -12.88
CA SER A 65 -3.58 -8.64 -12.92
C SER A 65 -4.03 -7.70 -11.79
N LEU A 66 -5.21 -7.12 -11.92
CA LEU A 66 -5.79 -6.28 -10.87
C LEU A 66 -5.89 -7.01 -9.53
N GLU A 67 -6.32 -8.26 -9.55
CA GLU A 67 -6.47 -9.07 -8.32
C GLU A 67 -5.12 -9.37 -7.65
N GLU A 68 -4.07 -9.67 -8.43
CA GLU A 68 -2.71 -9.84 -7.90
C GLU A 68 -2.17 -8.55 -7.28
N LYS A 69 -2.39 -7.40 -7.95
CA LYS A 69 -2.00 -6.09 -7.41
C LYS A 69 -2.72 -5.76 -6.12
N LEU A 70 -4.04 -5.99 -6.08
CA LEU A 70 -4.85 -5.81 -4.87
C LEU A 70 -4.36 -6.69 -3.73
N LYS A 71 -4.07 -7.95 -4.01
CA LYS A 71 -3.54 -8.87 -3.01
C LYS A 71 -2.22 -8.38 -2.44
N ASP A 72 -1.25 -8.01 -3.26
CA ASP A 72 0.05 -7.52 -2.83
C ASP A 72 -0.07 -6.22 -2.02
N LEU A 73 -0.96 -5.32 -2.42
CA LEU A 73 -1.26 -4.10 -1.69
C LEU A 73 -1.87 -4.40 -0.31
N LEU A 74 -2.92 -5.24 -0.25
CA LEU A 74 -3.60 -5.59 1.00
C LEU A 74 -2.69 -6.32 1.98
N ASP A 75 -1.86 -7.25 1.49
CA ASP A 75 -0.85 -7.93 2.31
C ASP A 75 0.17 -6.92 2.87
N THR A 76 0.54 -5.91 2.08
CA THR A 76 1.48 -4.87 2.51
C THR A 76 0.84 -3.92 3.53
N VAL A 77 -0.41 -3.50 3.33
CA VAL A 77 -1.20 -2.69 4.28
C VAL A 77 -1.34 -3.44 5.61
N SER A 78 -1.74 -4.71 5.55
CA SER A 78 -1.86 -5.57 6.73
C SER A 78 -0.56 -5.64 7.53
N LYS A 79 0.55 -5.91 6.85
CA LYS A 79 1.87 -6.05 7.46
C LYS A 79 2.36 -4.76 8.11
N ASN A 80 2.20 -3.63 7.43
CA ASN A 80 2.78 -2.37 7.90
C ASN A 80 1.92 -1.68 8.96
N ASN A 81 0.59 -1.76 8.85
CA ASN A 81 -0.32 -0.97 9.67
C ASN A 81 -1.08 -1.82 10.72
N PHE A 82 -1.29 -3.11 10.44
CA PHE A 82 -2.21 -3.96 11.21
C PHE A 82 -1.57 -5.26 11.72
N LYS A 83 -0.26 -5.29 11.97
CA LYS A 83 0.47 -6.42 12.56
C LYS A 83 0.18 -7.78 11.91
N ASN A 84 0.01 -7.80 10.59
CA ASN A 84 -0.38 -8.96 9.78
C ASN A 84 -1.80 -9.48 10.06
N LEU A 85 -2.71 -8.66 10.57
CA LEU A 85 -4.12 -9.00 10.61
C LEU A 85 -4.64 -9.17 9.18
N LYS A 86 -5.40 -10.22 8.96
CA LYS A 86 -5.75 -10.66 7.61
C LYS A 86 -6.78 -9.76 6.96
N ILE A 87 -6.48 -9.33 5.73
CA ILE A 87 -7.41 -8.64 4.83
C ILE A 87 -7.59 -9.57 3.63
N GLU A 88 -8.73 -10.26 3.54
CA GLU A 88 -9.02 -11.22 2.50
C GLU A 88 -9.86 -10.60 1.39
N ILE A 89 -9.49 -10.82 0.13
CA ILE A 89 -10.38 -10.49 -0.99
C ILE A 89 -11.50 -11.51 -1.02
N ILE A 90 -12.75 -11.05 -0.92
CA ILE A 90 -13.95 -11.87 -1.14
C ILE A 90 -14.22 -11.96 -2.62
N SER A 91 -14.30 -10.81 -3.31
CA SER A 91 -14.52 -10.72 -4.75
C SER A 91 -14.04 -9.40 -5.31
N VAL A 92 -13.70 -9.43 -6.61
CA VAL A 92 -13.54 -8.24 -7.46
C VAL A 92 -14.56 -8.41 -8.59
N GLU A 93 -15.55 -7.54 -8.66
CA GLU A 93 -16.68 -7.66 -9.58
C GLU A 93 -16.75 -6.41 -10.46
N GLU A 94 -16.88 -6.60 -11.76
CA GLU A 94 -17.26 -5.53 -12.68
C GLU A 94 -18.80 -5.45 -12.69
N ILE A 95 -19.36 -4.47 -11.97
CA ILE A 95 -20.82 -4.34 -11.80
C ILE A 95 -21.48 -3.59 -12.95
N GLN A 96 -20.71 -2.88 -13.74
CA GLN A 96 -21.07 -2.31 -15.05
C GLN A 96 -19.78 -2.06 -15.84
N PRO A 97 -19.84 -1.92 -17.17
CA PRO A 97 -18.64 -1.76 -17.99
C PRO A 97 -17.69 -0.67 -17.46
N GLY A 98 -16.48 -1.08 -17.08
CA GLY A 98 -15.45 -0.19 -16.56
C GLY A 98 -15.62 0.24 -15.10
N TYR A 99 -16.63 -0.23 -14.36
CA TYR A 99 -16.83 0.07 -12.95
C TYR A 99 -16.66 -1.17 -12.08
N LYS A 100 -15.63 -1.19 -11.25
CA LYS A 100 -15.18 -2.35 -10.46
C LYS A 100 -15.42 -2.16 -8.98
N SER A 101 -16.04 -3.15 -8.36
CA SER A 101 -16.33 -3.21 -6.93
C SER A 101 -15.46 -4.28 -6.27
N LEU A 102 -14.76 -3.90 -5.21
CA LEU A 102 -13.98 -4.80 -4.37
C LEU A 102 -14.73 -5.10 -3.08
N LYS A 103 -14.82 -6.38 -2.70
CA LYS A 103 -15.26 -6.78 -1.37
C LYS A 103 -14.08 -7.38 -0.61
N VAL A 104 -13.83 -6.90 0.61
CA VAL A 104 -12.75 -7.38 1.49
C VAL A 104 -13.29 -7.79 2.84
N ASN A 105 -12.69 -8.83 3.41
CA ASN A 105 -13.02 -9.33 4.75
C ASN A 105 -11.85 -9.09 5.71
N LEU A 106 -12.13 -8.37 6.77
CA LEU A 106 -11.23 -8.16 7.90
C LEU A 106 -11.40 -9.36 8.86
N LYS A 107 -10.42 -10.25 8.87
CA LYS A 107 -10.50 -11.51 9.56
C LYS A 107 -9.62 -11.55 10.80
N GLU A 108 -10.21 -11.92 11.91
CA GLU A 108 -9.47 -12.15 13.14
C GLU A 108 -8.58 -13.39 13.07
N ASN A 109 -7.56 -13.41 13.90
CA ASN A 109 -6.71 -14.59 14.04
C ASN A 109 -7.50 -15.78 14.60
N PRO A 110 -7.16 -17.02 14.24
CA PRO A 110 -7.80 -18.20 14.80
C PRO A 110 -7.74 -18.20 16.34
N GLY A 111 -8.89 -18.50 16.97
CA GLY A 111 -9.00 -18.49 18.42
C GLY A 111 -9.14 -17.11 19.04
N PHE A 112 -9.47 -16.09 18.25
CA PHE A 112 -9.75 -14.75 18.76
C PHE A 112 -10.80 -14.76 19.86
N ILE A 113 -10.49 -14.10 20.96
CA ILE A 113 -11.40 -13.82 22.07
C ILE A 113 -11.33 -12.32 22.31
N ILE A 114 -12.47 -11.69 22.54
CA ILE A 114 -12.52 -10.27 22.86
C ILE A 114 -11.66 -10.01 24.10
N PRO A 115 -10.64 -9.15 24.00
CA PRO A 115 -9.73 -8.89 25.13
C PRO A 115 -10.40 -8.07 26.22
N ASP A 116 -10.03 -8.32 27.47
CA ASP A 116 -10.51 -7.56 28.64
C ASP A 116 -10.00 -6.10 28.63
N SER A 117 -8.92 -5.83 27.90
CA SER A 117 -8.35 -4.48 27.76
C SER A 117 -7.79 -4.28 26.35
N ILE A 118 -7.88 -3.03 25.86
CA ILE A 118 -7.36 -2.61 24.58
C ILE A 118 -5.93 -2.10 24.78
N GLY A 119 -5.02 -2.39 23.84
CA GLY A 119 -3.67 -1.83 23.89
C GLY A 119 -2.62 -2.60 23.12
N ASN A 120 -2.87 -3.86 22.77
CA ASN A 120 -1.91 -4.64 21.99
C ASN A 120 -2.14 -4.55 20.49
N TYR A 121 -3.31 -4.16 20.04
CA TYR A 121 -3.70 -4.05 18.62
C TYR A 121 -3.35 -5.30 17.82
N ARG A 122 -3.73 -6.46 18.36
CA ARG A 122 -3.52 -7.79 17.75
C ARG A 122 -4.77 -8.38 17.12
N SER A 123 -5.85 -7.62 17.11
CA SER A 123 -7.16 -7.95 16.57
C SER A 123 -7.78 -6.76 15.87
N TRP A 124 -8.62 -7.01 14.88
CA TRP A 124 -9.41 -5.96 14.25
C TRP A 124 -10.34 -5.30 15.27
N TYR A 125 -10.87 -6.09 16.21
CA TYR A 125 -11.67 -5.57 17.31
C TYR A 125 -10.95 -4.43 18.05
N GLU A 126 -9.67 -4.61 18.41
CA GLU A 126 -8.89 -3.57 19.09
C GLU A 126 -8.66 -2.34 18.22
N HIS A 127 -8.45 -2.53 16.92
CA HIS A 127 -8.31 -1.44 15.96
C HIS A 127 -9.59 -0.63 15.75
N PHE A 128 -10.74 -1.22 16.06
CA PHE A 128 -12.04 -0.54 15.97
C PHE A 128 -12.42 0.20 17.25
N GLN A 129 -11.61 0.10 18.31
CA GLN A 129 -11.92 0.74 19.59
C GLN A 129 -11.25 2.12 19.71
N GLY A 130 -12.00 3.03 20.37
CA GLY A 130 -11.56 4.39 20.66
C GLY A 130 -11.56 5.30 19.42
N SER A 131 -11.78 6.60 19.64
CA SER A 131 -11.95 7.58 18.57
C SER A 131 -10.73 7.66 17.64
N MET A 132 -9.56 7.82 18.22
CA MET A 132 -8.33 7.97 17.43
C MET A 132 -7.96 6.66 16.69
N GLY A 133 -8.13 5.50 17.34
CA GLY A 133 -7.81 4.20 16.74
C GLY A 133 -8.74 3.83 15.58
N GLY A 134 -10.04 4.05 15.76
CA GLY A 134 -11.06 3.79 14.74
C GLY A 134 -10.95 4.72 13.54
N ASP A 135 -10.77 6.02 13.78
CA ASP A 135 -10.55 7.01 12.70
C ASP A 135 -9.28 6.70 11.91
N GLN A 136 -8.17 6.39 12.59
CA GLN A 136 -6.92 6.00 11.95
C GLN A 136 -7.09 4.73 11.10
N THR A 137 -7.76 3.72 11.64
CA THR A 137 -8.04 2.46 10.93
C THR A 137 -8.86 2.73 9.67
N THR A 138 -9.89 3.55 9.77
CA THR A 138 -10.74 3.98 8.66
C THR A 138 -9.92 4.64 7.55
N ILE A 139 -9.13 5.66 7.91
CA ILE A 139 -8.29 6.40 6.94
C ILE A 139 -7.30 5.48 6.25
N VAL A 140 -6.56 4.68 7.02
CA VAL A 140 -5.54 3.79 6.48
C VAL A 140 -6.14 2.79 5.50
N LEU A 141 -7.23 2.12 5.86
CA LEU A 141 -7.88 1.14 5.00
C LEU A 141 -8.46 1.78 3.74
N ILE A 142 -9.25 2.83 3.88
CA ILE A 142 -9.93 3.46 2.75
C ILE A 142 -8.92 4.02 1.75
N GLU A 143 -8.02 4.87 2.20
CA GLU A 143 -7.12 5.59 1.29
C GLU A 143 -6.07 4.67 0.67
N SER A 144 -5.53 3.71 1.44
CA SER A 144 -4.59 2.73 0.89
C SER A 144 -5.25 1.77 -0.11
N ILE A 145 -6.53 1.43 0.04
CA ILE A 145 -7.22 0.52 -0.88
C ILE A 145 -7.73 1.27 -2.11
N LEU A 146 -8.34 2.43 -1.94
CA LEU A 146 -8.95 3.16 -3.06
C LEU A 146 -7.91 3.82 -3.98
N GLN A 147 -6.70 4.16 -3.50
CA GLN A 147 -5.65 4.75 -4.33
C GLN A 147 -6.18 5.91 -5.19
N ARG A 148 -6.79 6.91 -4.58
CA ARG A 148 -7.53 7.98 -5.29
C ARG A 148 -6.72 8.68 -6.38
N GLU A 149 -5.42 8.87 -6.15
CA GLU A 149 -4.49 9.55 -7.09
C GLU A 149 -3.90 8.63 -8.18
N TYR A 150 -4.14 7.31 -8.10
CA TYR A 150 -3.63 6.38 -9.11
C TYR A 150 -4.49 6.43 -10.38
N SER A 151 -3.87 6.79 -11.50
CA SER A 151 -4.58 6.98 -12.78
C SER A 151 -4.72 5.71 -13.64
N GLY A 152 -4.16 4.57 -13.19
CA GLY A 152 -4.27 3.30 -13.90
C GLY A 152 -5.60 2.58 -13.68
N ASP A 153 -5.72 1.40 -14.28
CA ASP A 153 -6.88 0.53 -14.07
C ASP A 153 -6.93 0.03 -12.64
N TRP A 154 -8.01 0.39 -11.91
CA TRP A 154 -8.19 0.11 -10.49
C TRP A 154 -9.66 -0.12 -10.15
N ILE A 155 -9.96 -0.29 -8.86
CA ILE A 155 -11.33 -0.39 -8.34
C ILE A 155 -11.97 0.99 -8.19
N ASP A 156 -13.27 1.05 -8.30
CA ASP A 156 -14.07 2.28 -8.15
C ASP A 156 -14.77 2.37 -6.80
N GLU A 157 -14.97 1.25 -6.14
CA GLU A 157 -15.54 1.19 -4.79
C GLU A 157 -15.02 0.00 -4.01
N VAL A 158 -15.10 0.08 -2.68
CA VAL A 158 -14.82 -1.01 -1.75
C VAL A 158 -15.98 -1.19 -0.76
N GLU A 159 -16.30 -2.45 -0.44
CA GLU A 159 -17.24 -2.83 0.62
C GLU A 159 -16.51 -3.73 1.62
N PHE A 160 -16.63 -3.40 2.92
CA PHE A 160 -15.93 -4.10 3.98
C PHE A 160 -16.84 -5.12 4.67
N TYR A 161 -16.25 -6.24 5.00
CA TYR A 161 -16.79 -7.30 5.82
C TYR A 161 -15.90 -7.51 7.04
N TYR A 162 -16.48 -7.93 8.14
CA TYR A 162 -15.77 -8.32 9.35
C TYR A 162 -16.23 -9.71 9.75
N GLN A 163 -15.28 -10.65 9.88
CA GLN A 163 -15.54 -12.05 10.20
C GLN A 163 -16.57 -12.72 9.27
N GLY A 164 -16.58 -12.33 7.98
CA GLY A 164 -17.46 -12.90 6.96
C GLY A 164 -18.85 -12.26 6.85
N GLU A 165 -19.20 -11.38 7.77
CA GLU A 165 -20.44 -10.62 7.72
C GLU A 165 -20.19 -9.17 7.28
N LYS A 166 -21.18 -8.49 6.68
CA LYS A 166 -21.06 -7.06 6.38
C LYS A 166 -20.71 -6.32 7.67
N ILE A 167 -19.69 -5.44 7.57
CA ILE A 167 -19.29 -4.68 8.75
C ILE A 167 -20.45 -3.80 9.21
N GLY A 168 -20.77 -3.91 10.51
CA GLY A 168 -21.79 -3.09 11.16
C GLY A 168 -21.25 -1.72 11.55
N GLU A 169 -22.08 -0.93 12.20
CA GLU A 169 -21.70 0.36 12.75
C GLU A 169 -20.80 0.19 13.99
N TRP A 170 -19.76 0.98 14.03
CA TRP A 170 -18.85 1.13 15.16
C TRP A 170 -18.72 2.64 15.45
N ASP A 171 -18.54 3.01 16.71
CA ASP A 171 -18.59 4.41 17.13
C ASP A 171 -17.62 5.34 16.37
N HIS A 172 -16.45 4.81 15.96
CA HIS A 172 -15.39 5.60 15.32
C HIS A 172 -14.80 4.93 14.07
N VAL A 173 -15.52 3.97 13.48
CA VAL A 173 -15.06 3.28 12.27
C VAL A 173 -16.09 3.46 11.16
N PHE A 174 -15.71 4.14 10.11
CA PHE A 174 -16.59 4.53 9.00
C PHE A 174 -16.36 3.64 7.77
N LEU A 175 -16.54 2.32 7.94
CA LEU A 175 -16.34 1.31 6.89
C LEU A 175 -17.64 0.70 6.38
N THR A 176 -18.80 1.21 6.84
CA THR A 176 -20.10 0.66 6.46
C THR A 176 -20.51 1.03 5.03
N GLY A 177 -21.15 0.08 4.35
CA GLY A 177 -21.66 0.29 3.00
C GLY A 177 -20.57 0.29 1.92
N LYS A 178 -20.91 0.85 0.76
CA LYS A 178 -20.00 0.97 -0.38
C LYS A 178 -19.29 2.31 -0.34
N ILE A 179 -17.97 2.28 -0.25
CA ILE A 179 -17.13 3.48 -0.19
C ILE A 179 -16.52 3.69 -1.57
N LYS A 180 -16.83 4.82 -2.18
CA LYS A 180 -16.40 5.16 -3.53
C LYS A 180 -15.01 5.80 -3.55
N ARG A 181 -14.35 5.62 -4.69
CA ARG A 181 -13.03 6.19 -4.95
C ARG A 181 -13.06 7.71 -5.18
N GLU A 182 -14.18 8.23 -5.72
CA GLU A 182 -14.41 9.67 -5.97
C GLU A 182 -14.98 10.38 -4.73
#